data_736cac89c1de38a7aa9d755b02965d8d
#
_entry.id   736cac89c1de38a7aa9d755b02965d8d
#
_cell.length_a   1.000
_cell.length_b   1.000
_cell.length_c   1.000
_cell.angle_alpha   90.00
_cell.angle_beta   90.00
_cell.angle_gamma   90.00
#
_symmetry.space_group_name_H-M   'P 1'
#
loop_
_entity.id
_entity.type
_entity.pdbx_description
1 polymer ?
#
loop_
_entity_poly.entity_id
_entity_poly.type
_entity_poly.pdbx_seq_one_letter_code
_entity_poly.pdbx_strand_id
1 'polypeptide(L)'
;QIGLLLKNHGVPVWIGASQTPIPIHFAIQGDQDTVVPSHGAAGFSLRDMFDVPDLNTTNDDIVNGPAVAAPDGTIPLAPFTAQRVDYSLARLAHYTATAPEHFQSYVLLTNYQFYVAEFEAYARQKLADPTSGYTSFVSSGNCELTEPVGVIAPVPRLPQMPSYHLKRADGTGITLVNIGVGPSNAKTATDHIAVLRPHSWLMVGHCAGLRNSQRLGDFVLAHAYLREDKVLDDDLPVWVPIPALAEIQIALETAVADVTKLQGYDLKRIMRTGTVATVDNRNWELRDQSGPVQRLSQSRAVALDMESATIAANGYRFRVPYGTLLCVSDKPLHGELKLPGMASDFYKAQVAQHLMIGIKATELLRNMPFDRIHSRKLRSFDETAFL
;
A
#
# COMPACT_ATOMS: atom_id res chain seq x y z
N GLN A 1 15.87 21.81 12.57
CA GLN A 1 14.94 21.28 13.61
C GLN A 1 15.22 19.82 13.93
N ILE A 2 15.37 18.92 12.95
CA ILE A 2 15.69 17.50 13.18
C ILE A 2 17.02 17.37 13.92
N GLY A 3 18.07 18.08 13.52
CA GLY A 3 19.36 18.08 14.20
C GLY A 3 19.27 18.53 15.67
N LEU A 4 18.38 19.46 15.99
CA LEU A 4 18.15 19.92 17.36
C LEU A 4 17.38 18.91 18.19
N LEU A 5 16.37 18.27 17.60
CA LEU A 5 15.60 17.16 18.22
C LEU A 5 16.51 15.97 18.52
N LEU A 6 17.34 15.57 17.57
CA LEU A 6 18.27 14.46 17.72
C LEU A 6 19.34 14.77 18.78
N LYS A 7 19.86 16.01 18.81
CA LYS A 7 20.80 16.46 19.84
C LYS A 7 20.18 16.45 21.24
N ASN A 8 18.93 16.87 21.35
CA ASN A 8 18.22 16.93 22.63
C ASN A 8 17.79 15.57 23.16
N HIS A 9 17.63 14.57 22.29
CA HIS A 9 17.24 13.21 22.68
C HIS A 9 18.39 12.20 22.66
N GLY A 10 19.61 12.64 22.36
CA GLY A 10 20.79 11.77 22.35
C GLY A 10 20.74 10.65 21.31
N VAL A 11 19.91 10.81 20.27
CA VAL A 11 19.78 9.82 19.20
C VAL A 11 20.96 9.97 18.24
N PRO A 12 21.79 8.95 18.05
CA PRO A 12 22.85 8.99 17.06
C PRO A 12 22.29 9.08 15.66
N VAL A 13 22.79 10.01 14.87
CA VAL A 13 22.42 10.19 13.48
C VAL A 13 23.49 9.58 12.60
N TRP A 14 23.14 8.54 11.88
CA TRP A 14 23.99 8.02 10.81
C TRP A 14 23.70 8.79 9.54
N ILE A 15 24.64 9.60 9.11
CA ILE A 15 24.56 10.27 7.82
C ILE A 15 25.19 9.33 6.80
N GLY A 16 24.38 8.70 5.97
CA GLY A 16 24.87 8.04 4.76
C GLY A 16 25.46 9.11 3.84
N ALA A 17 26.70 8.95 3.43
CA ALA A 17 27.26 9.82 2.42
C ALA A 17 26.66 9.47 1.07
N SER A 18 25.69 10.25 0.59
CA SER A 18 25.32 10.25 -0.81
C SER A 18 26.44 10.94 -1.60
N GLN A 19 26.92 10.34 -2.68
CA GLN A 19 27.84 11.00 -3.60
C GLN A 19 27.14 12.05 -4.47
N THR A 20 25.82 12.12 -4.40
CA THR A 20 25.04 13.12 -5.12
C THR A 20 24.91 14.36 -4.25
N PRO A 21 25.36 15.54 -4.69
CA PRO A 21 25.15 16.77 -3.95
C PRO A 21 23.64 17.05 -3.87
N ILE A 22 23.09 16.96 -2.68
CA ILE A 22 21.69 17.27 -2.42
C ILE A 22 21.57 18.76 -2.17
N PRO A 23 20.82 19.50 -2.98
CA PRO A 23 20.58 20.92 -2.71
C PRO A 23 19.85 21.07 -1.37
N ILE A 24 20.41 21.87 -0.46
CA ILE A 24 19.84 22.15 0.86
C ILE A 24 18.67 23.14 0.72
N HIS A 25 17.62 22.79 -0.01
CA HIS A 25 16.56 23.75 -0.30
C HIS A 25 15.18 23.30 0.13
N PHE A 26 15.11 22.38 1.08
CA PHE A 26 13.79 21.95 1.51
C PHE A 26 13.28 22.80 2.65
N ALA A 27 12.34 23.58 2.23
CA ALA A 27 11.25 24.14 2.98
C ALA A 27 11.58 24.44 4.45
N ILE A 28 12.07 25.57 4.70
CA ILE A 28 11.70 26.27 5.91
C ILE A 28 10.19 26.52 5.77
N GLN A 29 9.40 25.69 6.42
CA GLN A 29 7.98 25.84 6.48
C GLN A 29 7.66 27.23 7.04
N GLY A 30 7.08 28.09 6.26
CA GLY A 30 6.63 29.42 6.69
C GLY A 30 7.13 30.62 5.89
N ASP A 31 8.11 30.45 5.03
CA ASP A 31 8.60 31.57 4.23
C ASP A 31 8.56 31.21 2.74
N GLN A 32 7.48 31.62 2.07
CA GLN A 32 7.30 31.36 0.64
C GLN A 32 8.30 32.13 -0.25
N ASP A 33 9.04 33.08 0.32
CA ASP A 33 9.97 33.92 -0.41
C ASP A 33 11.40 33.37 -0.47
N THR A 34 11.67 32.25 0.21
CA THR A 34 13.00 31.62 0.24
C THR A 34 13.10 30.35 -0.62
N VAL A 35 12.28 30.17 -1.62
CA VAL A 35 12.62 29.24 -2.69
C VAL A 35 13.77 29.82 -3.48
N VAL A 36 14.98 29.62 -2.99
CA VAL A 36 16.18 29.92 -3.76
C VAL A 36 16.19 28.93 -4.92
N PRO A 37 16.01 29.40 -6.17
CA PRO A 37 16.26 28.54 -7.31
C PRO A 37 17.72 28.07 -7.17
N SER A 38 17.93 26.80 -7.17
CA SER A 38 19.27 26.22 -7.16
C SER A 38 19.98 26.57 -8.48
N HIS A 39 20.55 27.76 -8.57
CA HIS A 39 21.29 28.23 -9.75
C HIS A 39 22.56 27.40 -10.06
N GLY A 40 22.78 26.31 -9.37
CA GLY A 40 23.86 25.38 -9.64
C GLY A 40 23.42 23.99 -10.04
N ALA A 41 22.15 23.68 -9.96
CA ALA A 41 21.61 22.33 -10.21
C ALA A 41 20.91 22.23 -11.59
N ALA A 42 21.41 22.92 -12.59
CA ALA A 42 20.98 22.71 -13.97
C ALA A 42 21.25 21.23 -14.33
N GLY A 43 20.20 20.41 -14.28
CA GLY A 43 20.27 19.00 -14.61
C GLY A 43 19.80 18.03 -13.54
N PHE A 44 19.53 18.47 -12.30
CA PHE A 44 18.96 17.59 -11.28
C PHE A 44 17.42 17.67 -11.34
N SER A 45 16.79 16.54 -11.58
CA SER A 45 15.33 16.41 -11.41
C SER A 45 15.00 16.23 -9.93
N LEU A 46 13.75 16.47 -9.55
CA LEU A 46 13.26 16.10 -8.21
C LEU A 46 13.52 14.61 -7.91
N ARG A 47 13.58 13.78 -8.93
CA ARG A 47 13.91 12.36 -8.86
C ARG A 47 15.32 12.14 -8.34
N ASP A 48 16.29 12.94 -8.78
CA ASP A 48 17.69 12.84 -8.35
C ASP A 48 17.86 13.24 -6.87
N MET A 49 16.84 13.89 -6.31
CA MET A 49 16.83 14.33 -4.93
C MET A 49 16.19 13.31 -3.98
N PHE A 50 15.55 12.28 -4.51
CA PHE A 50 14.90 11.24 -3.74
C PHE A 50 15.64 9.92 -3.92
N ASP A 51 16.54 9.62 -3.00
CA ASP A 51 17.19 8.32 -2.99
C ASP A 51 16.17 7.20 -2.85
N VAL A 52 16.17 6.31 -3.81
CA VAL A 52 15.55 4.99 -3.65
C VAL A 52 16.58 4.12 -2.96
N PRO A 53 16.19 3.33 -1.95
CA PRO A 53 17.13 2.41 -1.32
C PRO A 53 17.84 1.56 -2.36
N ASP A 54 19.17 1.48 -2.29
CA ASP A 54 19.91 0.53 -3.11
C ASP A 54 19.56 -0.88 -2.62
N LEU A 55 18.78 -1.59 -3.42
CA LEU A 55 18.32 -2.94 -3.09
C LEU A 55 19.45 -3.96 -3.01
N ASN A 56 20.64 -3.65 -3.56
CA ASN A 56 21.79 -4.53 -3.49
C ASN A 56 22.54 -4.41 -2.16
N THR A 57 22.51 -3.22 -1.56
CA THR A 57 23.23 -2.93 -0.32
C THR A 57 22.33 -2.76 0.88
N THR A 58 21.01 -2.59 0.68
CA THR A 58 20.06 -2.39 1.78
C THR A 58 19.62 -3.72 2.34
N ASN A 59 19.95 -3.94 3.60
CA ASN A 59 19.52 -5.09 4.38
C ASN A 59 18.08 -4.90 4.86
N ASP A 60 17.32 -5.98 4.87
CA ASP A 60 15.92 -5.96 5.34
C ASP A 60 15.80 -5.57 6.82
N ASP A 61 16.77 -5.91 7.64
CA ASP A 61 16.78 -5.55 9.05
C ASP A 61 17.02 -4.05 9.26
N ILE A 62 17.81 -3.41 8.39
CA ILE A 62 17.95 -1.94 8.35
C ILE A 62 16.63 -1.29 7.99
N VAL A 63 16.00 -1.82 6.93
CA VAL A 63 14.73 -1.30 6.42
C VAL A 63 13.61 -1.44 7.46
N ASN A 64 13.63 -2.53 8.23
CA ASN A 64 12.59 -2.85 9.21
C ASN A 64 12.87 -2.31 10.62
N GLY A 65 14.05 -1.82 10.84
CA GLY A 65 14.44 -1.24 12.12
C GLY A 65 15.04 -2.19 13.18
N PRO A 66 15.08 -3.54 13.01
CA PRO A 66 15.70 -4.39 14.02
C PRO A 66 17.23 -4.47 13.89
N ALA A 67 17.82 -3.98 12.80
CA ALA A 67 19.27 -4.05 12.63
C ALA A 67 20.01 -3.21 13.65
N VAL A 68 20.98 -3.84 14.30
CA VAL A 68 21.94 -3.18 15.17
C VAL A 68 23.21 -2.96 14.35
N ALA A 69 23.40 -1.73 13.87
CA ALA A 69 24.53 -1.40 12.98
C ALA A 69 25.84 -1.15 13.74
N ALA A 70 25.79 -0.95 15.04
CA ALA A 70 26.96 -0.67 15.85
C ALA A 70 26.97 -1.53 17.12
N PRO A 71 28.17 -1.78 17.70
CA PRO A 71 28.29 -2.54 18.93
C PRO A 71 27.57 -1.94 20.14
N ASP A 72 27.19 -0.67 20.07
CA ASP A 72 26.46 0.06 21.09
C ASP A 72 24.91 -0.08 20.98
N GLY A 73 24.43 -0.88 20.03
CA GLY A 73 23.00 -1.11 19.84
C GLY A 73 22.29 -0.03 19.02
N THR A 74 23.02 0.85 18.34
CA THR A 74 22.40 1.91 17.52
C THR A 74 21.70 1.33 16.31
N ILE A 75 20.45 1.71 16.11
CA ILE A 75 19.64 1.31 14.96
C ILE A 75 19.85 2.34 13.84
N PRO A 76 20.21 1.91 12.62
CA PRO A 76 20.35 2.82 11.51
C PRO A 76 19.00 3.44 11.13
N LEU A 77 19.05 4.67 10.62
CA LEU A 77 17.87 5.33 10.09
C LEU A 77 17.30 4.56 8.89
N ALA A 78 16.01 4.76 8.63
CA ALA A 78 15.40 4.26 7.41
C ALA A 78 16.21 4.68 6.17
N PRO A 79 16.20 3.90 5.09
CA PRO A 79 17.02 4.11 3.90
C PRO A 79 16.57 5.30 3.02
N PHE A 80 15.93 6.28 3.62
CA PHE A 80 15.50 7.50 2.95
C PHE A 80 16.27 8.69 3.52
N THR A 81 16.60 9.67 2.67
CA THR A 81 17.16 10.94 3.12
C THR A 81 16.14 11.72 3.96
N ALA A 82 16.63 12.62 4.82
CA ALA A 82 15.75 13.46 5.63
C ALA A 82 14.82 14.31 4.75
N GLN A 83 15.33 14.84 3.64
CA GLN A 83 14.54 15.63 2.70
C GLN A 83 13.41 14.80 2.07
N ARG A 84 13.70 13.56 1.69
CA ARG A 84 12.64 12.67 1.18
C ARG A 84 11.59 12.39 2.23
N VAL A 85 11.99 12.14 3.46
CA VAL A 85 11.04 11.89 4.56
C VAL A 85 10.18 13.11 4.79
N ASP A 86 10.76 14.29 4.97
CA ASP A 86 10.04 15.53 5.22
C ASP A 86 9.06 15.86 4.08
N TYR A 87 9.50 15.75 2.84
CA TYR A 87 8.66 15.96 1.68
C TYR A 87 7.51 14.96 1.62
N SER A 88 7.80 13.68 1.83
CA SER A 88 6.79 12.62 1.78
C SER A 88 5.74 12.78 2.88
N LEU A 89 6.13 13.17 4.10
CA LEU A 89 5.18 13.44 5.18
C LEU A 89 4.27 14.62 4.86
N ALA A 90 4.83 15.71 4.33
CA ALA A 90 4.06 16.87 3.91
C ALA A 90 3.07 16.53 2.78
N ARG A 91 3.51 15.76 1.78
CA ARG A 91 2.66 15.33 0.66
C ARG A 91 1.60 14.34 1.12
N LEU A 92 1.95 13.42 2.02
CA LEU A 92 1.00 12.48 2.59
C LEU A 92 -0.14 13.22 3.30
N ALA A 93 0.19 14.17 4.18
CA ALA A 93 -0.81 15.00 4.85
C ALA A 93 -1.69 15.78 3.86
N HIS A 94 -1.09 16.31 2.78
CA HIS A 94 -1.82 17.02 1.73
C HIS A 94 -2.81 16.11 0.98
N TYR A 95 -2.37 14.93 0.54
CA TYR A 95 -3.20 14.02 -0.26
C TYR A 95 -4.29 13.33 0.55
N THR A 96 -4.04 13.06 1.83
CA THR A 96 -4.95 12.30 2.67
C THR A 96 -5.82 13.14 3.59
N ALA A 97 -5.45 14.42 3.79
CA ALA A 97 -5.98 15.33 4.80
C ALA A 97 -5.96 14.72 6.20
N THR A 98 -4.95 13.88 6.49
CA THR A 98 -4.68 13.37 7.83
C THR A 98 -3.21 13.53 8.17
N ALA A 99 -2.92 13.81 9.43
CA ALA A 99 -1.54 13.92 9.88
C ALA A 99 -0.85 12.54 9.85
N PRO A 100 0.44 12.50 9.46
CA PRO A 100 1.18 11.24 9.31
C PRO A 100 1.24 10.38 10.58
N GLU A 101 1.20 11.00 11.76
CA GLU A 101 1.19 10.31 13.06
C GLU A 101 -0.05 9.46 13.32
N HIS A 102 -1.12 9.63 12.54
CA HIS A 102 -2.30 8.79 12.64
C HIS A 102 -2.16 7.46 11.92
N PHE A 103 -1.24 7.36 10.97
CA PHE A 103 -1.04 6.14 10.20
C PHE A 103 -0.64 4.98 11.10
N GLN A 104 -1.22 3.83 10.80
CA GLN A 104 -0.97 2.58 11.53
C GLN A 104 -0.12 1.64 10.68
N SER A 105 0.52 0.67 11.34
CA SER A 105 1.48 -0.23 10.72
C SER A 105 0.89 -1.16 9.66
N TYR A 106 -0.42 -1.40 9.68
CA TYR A 106 -1.10 -2.23 8.69
C TYR A 106 -1.96 -1.34 7.79
N VAL A 107 -1.67 -1.36 6.48
CA VAL A 107 -2.33 -0.48 5.51
C VAL A 107 -3.18 -1.30 4.55
N LEU A 108 -4.44 -0.94 4.43
CA LEU A 108 -5.33 -1.40 3.38
C LEU A 108 -5.46 -0.31 2.33
N LEU A 109 -5.23 -0.65 1.08
CA LEU A 109 -5.37 0.25 -0.06
C LEU A 109 -6.61 -0.18 -0.85
N THR A 110 -7.45 0.79 -1.19
CA THR A 110 -8.65 0.55 -2.00
C THR A 110 -8.84 1.64 -3.03
N ASN A 111 -9.59 1.35 -4.07
CA ASN A 111 -9.92 2.32 -5.11
C ASN A 111 -11.42 2.70 -5.14
N TYR A 112 -12.17 2.34 -4.08
CA TYR A 112 -13.62 2.52 -4.04
C TYR A 112 -14.11 3.11 -2.72
N GLN A 113 -15.00 4.11 -2.83
CA GLN A 113 -15.57 4.80 -1.66
C GLN A 113 -16.46 3.90 -0.79
N PHE A 114 -17.08 2.87 -1.35
CA PHE A 114 -17.92 1.95 -0.59
C PHE A 114 -17.19 1.23 0.55
N TYR A 115 -15.90 0.95 0.40
CA TYR A 115 -15.07 0.36 1.47
C TYR A 115 -14.94 1.28 2.67
N VAL A 116 -14.97 2.59 2.46
CA VAL A 116 -14.83 3.58 3.55
C VAL A 116 -16.02 3.52 4.50
N ALA A 117 -17.25 3.45 3.97
CA ALA A 117 -18.43 3.37 4.81
C ALA A 117 -18.46 2.09 5.67
N GLU A 118 -18.07 0.96 5.08
CA GLU A 118 -17.97 -0.31 5.78
C GLU A 118 -16.84 -0.29 6.83
N PHE A 119 -15.72 0.34 6.51
CA PHE A 119 -14.61 0.47 7.47
C PHE A 119 -14.97 1.37 8.67
N GLU A 120 -15.69 2.47 8.43
CA GLU A 120 -16.21 3.31 9.50
C GLU A 120 -17.19 2.54 10.39
N ALA A 121 -18.12 1.79 9.79
CA ALA A 121 -19.06 0.96 10.56
C ALA A 121 -18.32 -0.08 11.42
N TYR A 122 -17.31 -0.74 10.86
CA TYR A 122 -16.45 -1.65 11.59
C TYR A 122 -15.70 -0.94 12.73
N ALA A 123 -15.14 0.24 12.46
CA ALA A 123 -14.41 1.00 13.47
C ALA A 123 -15.32 1.35 14.67
N ARG A 124 -16.53 1.81 14.41
CA ARG A 124 -17.53 2.11 15.46
C ARG A 124 -17.87 0.87 16.29
N GLN A 125 -18.04 -0.28 15.63
CA GLN A 125 -18.25 -1.55 16.34
C GLN A 125 -17.05 -1.91 17.24
N LYS A 126 -15.83 -1.69 16.78
CA LYS A 126 -14.61 -1.96 17.56
C LYS A 126 -14.42 -1.00 18.73
N LEU A 127 -14.78 0.26 18.56
CA LEU A 127 -14.77 1.23 19.67
C LEU A 127 -15.83 0.94 20.73
N ALA A 128 -16.92 0.26 20.36
CA ALA A 128 -17.94 -0.21 21.33
C ALA A 128 -17.48 -1.41 22.17
N ASP A 129 -16.42 -2.10 21.74
CA ASP A 129 -15.87 -3.29 22.42
C ASP A 129 -14.56 -2.92 23.15
N PRO A 130 -14.57 -2.76 24.47
CA PRO A 130 -13.37 -2.43 25.26
C PRO A 130 -12.25 -3.48 25.14
N THR A 131 -12.57 -4.70 24.71
CA THR A 131 -11.60 -5.79 24.57
C THR A 131 -10.94 -5.81 23.21
N SER A 132 -11.40 -4.99 22.27
CA SER A 132 -10.88 -4.93 20.89
C SER A 132 -9.42 -4.47 20.81
N GLY A 133 -8.97 -3.69 21.79
CA GLY A 133 -7.64 -3.08 21.83
C GLY A 133 -7.49 -1.86 20.92
N TYR A 134 -8.56 -1.42 20.25
CA TYR A 134 -8.57 -0.17 19.50
C TYR A 134 -8.94 1.01 20.40
N THR A 135 -8.31 2.16 20.18
CA THR A 135 -8.40 3.34 21.06
C THR A 135 -9.15 4.50 20.44
N SER A 136 -9.05 4.65 19.12
CA SER A 136 -9.73 5.74 18.40
C SER A 136 -9.83 5.44 16.91
N PHE A 137 -10.70 6.20 16.25
CA PHE A 137 -10.84 6.22 14.80
C PHE A 137 -10.64 7.65 14.29
N VAL A 138 -9.71 7.84 13.36
CA VAL A 138 -9.42 9.14 12.76
C VAL A 138 -9.78 9.11 11.27
N SER A 139 -10.50 10.13 10.83
CA SER A 139 -10.87 10.33 9.42
C SER A 139 -10.18 11.55 8.82
N SER A 140 -10.33 11.74 7.50
CA SER A 140 -9.84 12.94 6.81
C SER A 140 -10.28 14.22 7.51
N GLY A 141 -9.37 15.20 7.59
CA GLY A 141 -9.55 16.42 8.41
C GLY A 141 -9.12 16.24 9.86
N ASN A 142 -8.44 15.13 10.20
CA ASN A 142 -8.01 14.78 11.56
C ASN A 142 -9.18 14.71 12.55
N CYS A 143 -10.37 14.35 12.06
CA CYS A 143 -11.53 14.17 12.93
C CYS A 143 -11.40 12.85 13.67
N GLU A 144 -11.22 12.90 14.99
CA GLU A 144 -11.00 11.73 15.85
C GLU A 144 -12.26 11.38 16.64
N LEU A 145 -12.61 10.10 16.64
CA LEU A 145 -13.62 9.48 17.50
C LEU A 145 -12.94 8.53 18.48
N THR A 146 -13.18 8.71 19.76
CA THR A 146 -12.73 7.81 20.84
C THR A 146 -13.86 6.92 21.34
N GLU A 147 -15.08 7.21 20.94
CA GLU A 147 -16.29 6.49 21.32
C GLU A 147 -17.09 6.07 20.09
N PRO A 148 -17.90 5.01 20.18
CA PRO A 148 -18.69 4.52 19.05
C PRO A 148 -19.77 5.51 18.57
N VAL A 149 -20.22 6.37 19.50
CA VAL A 149 -21.26 7.38 19.23
C VAL A 149 -20.58 8.75 19.11
N GLY A 150 -20.59 9.27 17.90
CA GLY A 150 -20.00 10.59 17.61
C GLY A 150 -20.24 10.96 16.16
N VAL A 151 -20.20 12.25 15.87
CA VAL A 151 -20.34 12.77 14.53
C VAL A 151 -18.95 13.02 13.96
N ILE A 152 -18.65 12.38 12.84
CA ILE A 152 -17.49 12.75 12.02
C ILE A 152 -17.89 14.00 11.25
N ALA A 153 -17.24 15.11 11.57
CA ALA A 153 -17.48 16.35 10.83
C ALA A 153 -17.13 16.13 9.36
N PRO A 154 -18.06 16.41 8.44
CA PRO A 154 -17.75 16.27 7.02
C PRO A 154 -16.69 17.30 6.63
N VAL A 155 -15.66 16.85 5.95
CA VAL A 155 -14.69 17.76 5.33
C VAL A 155 -15.38 18.48 4.16
N PRO A 156 -15.17 19.80 4.00
CA PRO A 156 -15.83 20.56 2.92
C PRO A 156 -15.55 20.03 1.53
N ARG A 157 -14.37 19.44 1.37
CA ARG A 157 -13.95 18.73 0.16
C ARG A 157 -13.12 17.52 0.54
N LEU A 158 -13.48 16.35 0.00
CA LEU A 158 -12.65 15.17 0.18
C LEU A 158 -11.28 15.39 -0.47
N PRO A 159 -10.21 14.99 0.23
CA PRO A 159 -8.87 15.01 -0.36
C PRO A 159 -8.77 13.99 -1.50
N GLN A 160 -7.67 14.04 -2.24
CA GLN A 160 -7.48 13.16 -3.39
C GLN A 160 -7.42 11.68 -3.00
N MET A 161 -6.85 11.39 -1.83
CA MET A 161 -6.62 10.04 -1.31
C MET A 161 -7.03 9.98 0.17
N PRO A 162 -8.32 10.07 0.49
CA PRO A 162 -8.77 10.12 1.88
C PRO A 162 -8.31 8.90 2.67
N SER A 163 -7.78 9.13 3.86
CA SER A 163 -7.32 8.10 4.78
C SER A 163 -8.16 8.03 6.02
N TYR A 164 -8.23 6.82 6.58
CA TYR A 164 -9.00 6.49 7.76
C TYR A 164 -8.18 5.56 8.64
N HIS A 165 -8.07 5.87 9.93
CA HIS A 165 -7.14 5.20 10.83
C HIS A 165 -7.88 4.65 12.03
N LEU A 166 -7.99 3.33 12.13
CA LEU A 166 -8.47 2.64 13.31
C LEU A 166 -7.25 2.32 14.18
N LYS A 167 -7.06 3.14 15.22
CA LYS A 167 -5.79 3.22 15.97
C LYS A 167 -5.74 2.24 17.13
N ARG A 168 -4.55 1.73 17.35
CA ARG A 168 -4.13 1.04 18.58
C ARG A 168 -3.04 1.85 19.26
N ALA A 169 -2.93 1.73 20.58
CA ALA A 169 -1.93 2.48 21.35
C ALA A 169 -0.48 2.18 20.95
N ASP A 170 -0.23 0.97 20.45
CA ASP A 170 1.08 0.50 19.99
C ASP A 170 1.36 0.78 18.48
N GLY A 171 0.47 1.50 17.80
CA GLY A 171 0.61 1.80 16.38
C GLY A 171 0.31 0.61 15.44
N THR A 172 -0.10 -0.56 15.97
CA THR A 172 -0.40 -1.76 15.18
C THR A 172 -1.85 -1.84 14.70
N GLY A 173 -2.56 -0.72 14.67
CA GLY A 173 -3.89 -0.60 14.11
C GLY A 173 -3.93 -0.74 12.59
N ILE A 174 -5.03 -0.30 12.01
CA ILE A 174 -5.27 -0.41 10.56
C ILE A 174 -5.50 0.99 9.98
N THR A 175 -4.77 1.31 8.91
CA THR A 175 -5.06 2.46 8.07
C THR A 175 -5.70 1.98 6.77
N LEU A 176 -6.87 2.51 6.43
CA LEU A 176 -7.48 2.37 5.10
C LEU A 176 -7.22 3.64 4.29
N VAL A 177 -6.71 3.51 3.09
CA VAL A 177 -6.51 4.61 2.14
C VAL A 177 -7.30 4.35 0.88
N ASN A 178 -8.21 5.26 0.55
CA ASN A 178 -8.86 5.24 -0.76
C ASN A 178 -7.96 6.01 -1.75
N ILE A 179 -7.16 5.27 -2.49
CA ILE A 179 -6.18 5.84 -3.44
C ILE A 179 -6.82 6.33 -4.75
N GLY A 180 -8.14 6.08 -4.93
CA GLY A 180 -8.77 6.30 -6.23
C GLY A 180 -8.32 5.29 -7.28
N VAL A 181 -8.60 5.56 -8.54
CA VAL A 181 -8.33 4.65 -9.66
C VAL A 181 -7.08 5.09 -10.42
N GLY A 182 -6.22 4.13 -10.70
CA GLY A 182 -5.09 4.27 -11.62
C GLY A 182 -3.71 4.10 -10.99
N PRO A 183 -2.74 3.66 -11.81
CA PRO A 183 -1.41 3.32 -11.33
C PRO A 183 -0.62 4.53 -10.82
N SER A 184 -0.83 5.71 -11.38
CA SER A 184 -0.18 6.94 -10.90
C SER A 184 -0.60 7.31 -9.48
N ASN A 185 -1.88 7.08 -9.13
CA ASN A 185 -2.36 7.27 -7.76
C ASN A 185 -1.76 6.22 -6.81
N ALA A 186 -1.74 4.95 -7.24
CA ALA A 186 -1.13 3.87 -6.48
C ALA A 186 0.35 4.14 -6.20
N LYS A 187 1.10 4.61 -7.22
CA LYS A 187 2.51 5.01 -7.07
C LYS A 187 2.64 6.15 -6.07
N THR A 188 1.89 7.22 -6.24
CA THR A 188 1.96 8.41 -5.36
C THR A 188 1.68 8.04 -3.90
N ALA A 189 0.62 7.28 -3.64
CA ALA A 189 0.28 6.86 -2.29
C ALA A 189 1.39 6.01 -1.66
N THR A 190 1.84 4.97 -2.36
CA THR A 190 2.84 4.04 -1.83
C THR A 190 4.23 4.65 -1.73
N ASP A 191 4.61 5.57 -2.64
CA ASP A 191 5.87 6.33 -2.54
C ASP A 191 5.96 7.10 -1.21
N HIS A 192 4.86 7.69 -0.75
CA HIS A 192 4.84 8.49 0.48
C HIS A 192 4.59 7.66 1.73
N ILE A 193 3.71 6.66 1.66
CA ILE A 193 3.44 5.76 2.79
C ILE A 193 4.70 4.94 3.15
N ALA A 194 5.54 4.61 2.18
CA ALA A 194 6.74 3.83 2.40
C ALA A 194 7.67 4.41 3.47
N VAL A 195 7.76 5.74 3.60
CA VAL A 195 8.63 6.39 4.60
C VAL A 195 8.18 6.16 6.04
N LEU A 196 6.90 5.81 6.24
CA LEU A 196 6.33 5.45 7.54
C LEU A 196 6.65 4.00 7.94
N ARG A 197 7.24 3.23 7.05
CA ARG A 197 7.68 1.85 7.30
C ARG A 197 6.55 0.93 7.78
N PRO A 198 5.42 0.85 7.07
CA PRO A 198 4.33 -0.03 7.47
C PRO A 198 4.79 -1.50 7.49
N HIS A 199 4.19 -2.29 8.37
CA HIS A 199 4.45 -3.73 8.45
C HIS A 199 3.92 -4.50 7.25
N SER A 200 2.85 -4.01 6.65
CA SER A 200 2.35 -4.48 5.37
C SER A 200 1.40 -3.48 4.74
N TRP A 201 1.25 -3.57 3.43
CA TRP A 201 0.10 -3.00 2.72
C TRP A 201 -0.56 -4.02 1.82
N LEU A 202 -1.89 -4.04 1.83
CA LEU A 202 -2.69 -4.96 1.05
C LEU A 202 -3.64 -4.17 0.15
N MET A 203 -3.67 -4.50 -1.13
CA MET A 203 -4.68 -3.99 -2.06
C MET A 203 -5.95 -4.82 -1.93
N VAL A 204 -7.05 -4.15 -1.61
CA VAL A 204 -8.40 -4.69 -1.51
C VAL A 204 -9.31 -3.87 -2.42
N GLY A 205 -9.56 -4.37 -3.61
CA GLY A 205 -10.29 -3.63 -4.66
C GLY A 205 -11.01 -4.55 -5.63
N HIS A 206 -11.46 -3.98 -6.74
CA HIS A 206 -12.17 -4.70 -7.77
C HIS A 206 -11.32 -4.94 -9.01
N CYS A 207 -11.67 -5.95 -9.79
CA CYS A 207 -11.01 -6.27 -11.04
C CYS A 207 -11.98 -6.75 -12.11
N ALA A 208 -11.55 -6.66 -13.35
CA ALA A 208 -12.16 -7.40 -14.45
C ALA A 208 -11.70 -8.87 -14.40
N GLY A 209 -12.63 -9.80 -14.38
CA GLY A 209 -12.35 -11.23 -14.49
C GLY A 209 -12.04 -11.60 -15.94
N LEU A 210 -10.91 -12.28 -16.17
CA LEU A 210 -10.45 -12.64 -17.52
C LEU A 210 -10.80 -14.08 -17.90
N ARG A 211 -11.37 -14.87 -17.02
CA ARG A 211 -11.73 -16.26 -17.28
C ARG A 211 -13.24 -16.47 -17.28
N ASN A 212 -13.74 -17.18 -18.27
CA ASN A 212 -15.19 -17.44 -18.38
C ASN A 212 -15.77 -18.17 -17.15
N SER A 213 -14.96 -19.03 -16.52
CA SER A 213 -15.36 -19.77 -15.32
C SER A 213 -15.43 -18.95 -14.03
N GLN A 214 -14.99 -17.69 -14.02
CA GLN A 214 -15.16 -16.78 -12.90
C GLN A 214 -16.60 -16.24 -12.89
N ARG A 215 -17.06 -15.93 -11.69
CA ARG A 215 -18.35 -15.29 -11.46
C ARG A 215 -18.16 -13.92 -10.83
N LEU A 216 -19.13 -13.03 -11.02
CA LEU A 216 -19.13 -11.76 -10.28
C LEU A 216 -19.15 -12.07 -8.77
N GLY A 217 -18.29 -11.40 -8.03
CA GLY A 217 -18.10 -11.63 -6.60
C GLY A 217 -17.04 -12.68 -6.24
N ASP A 218 -16.52 -13.44 -7.21
CA ASP A 218 -15.36 -14.30 -6.94
C ASP A 218 -14.15 -13.46 -6.55
N PHE A 219 -13.29 -14.05 -5.71
CA PHE A 219 -12.04 -13.44 -5.31
C PHE A 219 -10.88 -13.85 -6.21
N VAL A 220 -9.92 -12.95 -6.35
CA VAL A 220 -8.66 -13.22 -7.03
C VAL A 220 -7.50 -12.88 -6.09
N LEU A 221 -6.78 -13.89 -5.69
CA LEU A 221 -5.54 -13.77 -4.93
C LEU A 221 -4.36 -13.70 -5.91
N ALA A 222 -3.70 -12.54 -5.95
CA ALA A 222 -2.57 -12.35 -6.85
C ALA A 222 -1.33 -13.11 -6.35
N HIS A 223 -0.78 -14.00 -7.16
CA HIS A 223 0.50 -14.66 -6.88
C HIS A 223 1.62 -14.22 -7.84
N ALA A 224 1.28 -13.46 -8.88
CA ALA A 224 2.21 -12.83 -9.80
C ALA A 224 1.55 -11.57 -10.38
N TYR A 225 2.36 -10.64 -10.84
CA TYR A 225 1.93 -9.36 -11.36
C TYR A 225 2.48 -9.13 -12.76
N LEU A 226 1.60 -8.83 -13.71
CA LEU A 226 1.98 -8.36 -15.03
C LEU A 226 1.91 -6.83 -15.06
N ARG A 227 3.05 -6.18 -15.23
CA ARG A 227 3.21 -4.73 -15.20
C ARG A 227 3.01 -4.16 -16.62
N GLU A 228 1.79 -3.73 -16.91
CA GLU A 228 1.48 -2.90 -18.09
C GLU A 228 1.01 -1.50 -17.67
N ASP A 229 1.30 -1.13 -16.43
CA ASP A 229 1.00 0.15 -15.79
C ASP A 229 1.97 1.27 -16.17
N LYS A 230 3.19 0.94 -16.56
CA LYS A 230 4.25 1.82 -17.11
C LYS A 230 4.75 2.94 -16.19
N VAL A 231 4.17 3.11 -15.01
CA VAL A 231 4.49 4.25 -14.13
C VAL A 231 5.78 4.06 -13.33
N LEU A 232 6.31 2.83 -13.29
CA LEU A 232 7.53 2.48 -12.57
C LEU A 232 8.64 1.92 -13.48
N ASP A 233 8.49 1.97 -14.80
CA ASP A 233 9.43 1.31 -15.70
C ASP A 233 10.83 1.90 -15.63
N ASP A 234 10.93 3.20 -15.36
CA ASP A 234 12.21 3.87 -15.14
C ASP A 234 12.82 3.57 -13.77
N ASP A 235 12.00 3.32 -12.75
CA ASP A 235 12.43 3.07 -11.38
C ASP A 235 12.74 1.59 -11.14
N LEU A 236 12.03 0.71 -11.83
CA LEU A 236 12.16 -0.74 -11.72
C LEU A 236 11.92 -1.37 -13.09
N PRO A 237 12.95 -1.87 -13.77
CA PRO A 237 12.82 -2.46 -15.09
C PRO A 237 11.76 -3.57 -15.15
N VAL A 238 11.01 -3.65 -16.25
CA VAL A 238 9.88 -4.59 -16.40
C VAL A 238 10.29 -6.07 -16.34
N TRP A 239 11.57 -6.38 -16.61
CA TRP A 239 12.09 -7.75 -16.52
C TRP A 239 12.36 -8.22 -15.09
N VAL A 240 12.32 -7.31 -14.09
CA VAL A 240 12.43 -7.68 -12.69
C VAL A 240 11.13 -8.36 -12.23
N PRO A 241 11.18 -9.63 -11.82
CA PRO A 241 9.97 -10.32 -11.36
C PRO A 241 9.52 -9.76 -10.01
N ILE A 242 8.22 -9.58 -9.86
CA ILE A 242 7.60 -9.18 -8.59
C ILE A 242 6.92 -10.42 -8.00
N PRO A 243 7.56 -11.13 -7.06
CA PRO A 243 7.01 -12.35 -6.48
C PRO A 243 5.90 -12.03 -5.49
N ALA A 244 4.96 -12.94 -5.34
CA ALA A 244 4.09 -12.94 -4.19
C ALA A 244 4.86 -13.36 -2.94
N LEU A 245 4.46 -12.84 -1.78
CA LEU A 245 5.05 -13.18 -0.49
C LEU A 245 4.25 -14.29 0.17
N ALA A 246 4.91 -15.39 0.51
CA ALA A 246 4.24 -16.61 0.95
C ALA A 246 3.36 -16.39 2.20
N GLU A 247 3.86 -15.69 3.19
CA GLU A 247 3.12 -15.39 4.42
C GLU A 247 1.89 -14.50 4.17
N ILE A 248 1.99 -13.56 3.24
CA ILE A 248 0.85 -12.73 2.83
C ILE A 248 -0.18 -13.56 2.08
N GLN A 249 0.25 -14.47 1.22
CA GLN A 249 -0.63 -15.41 0.52
C GLN A 249 -1.40 -16.28 1.52
N ILE A 250 -0.70 -16.84 2.50
CA ILE A 250 -1.30 -17.68 3.55
C ILE A 250 -2.31 -16.86 4.38
N ALA A 251 -1.95 -15.64 4.78
CA ALA A 251 -2.84 -14.78 5.57
C ALA A 251 -4.12 -14.43 4.80
N LEU A 252 -4.00 -14.07 3.51
CA LEU A 252 -5.15 -13.75 2.66
C LEU A 252 -6.03 -14.97 2.40
N GLU A 253 -5.45 -16.12 2.04
CA GLU A 253 -6.21 -17.37 1.83
C GLU A 253 -6.94 -17.79 3.11
N THR A 254 -6.26 -17.75 4.25
CA THR A 254 -6.86 -18.07 5.55
C THR A 254 -8.00 -17.09 5.89
N ALA A 255 -7.79 -15.80 5.63
CA ALA A 255 -8.82 -14.80 5.86
C ALA A 255 -10.07 -15.03 4.98
N VAL A 256 -9.90 -15.39 3.71
CA VAL A 256 -11.03 -15.76 2.85
C VAL A 256 -11.77 -16.98 3.42
N ALA A 257 -11.04 -18.03 3.82
CA ALA A 257 -11.64 -19.21 4.41
C ALA A 257 -12.40 -18.90 5.71
N ASP A 258 -11.80 -18.08 6.59
CA ASP A 258 -12.38 -17.70 7.86
C ASP A 258 -13.67 -16.87 7.70
N VAL A 259 -13.69 -15.93 6.78
CA VAL A 259 -14.84 -15.04 6.57
C VAL A 259 -15.96 -15.73 5.79
N THR A 260 -15.62 -16.50 4.76
CA THR A 260 -16.60 -17.19 3.93
C THR A 260 -17.07 -18.53 4.53
N LYS A 261 -16.34 -19.06 5.51
CA LYS A 261 -16.56 -20.42 6.09
C LYS A 261 -16.42 -21.55 5.08
N LEU A 262 -15.71 -21.32 3.98
CA LEU A 262 -15.45 -22.29 2.94
C LEU A 262 -14.02 -22.86 3.08
N GLN A 263 -13.83 -24.10 2.67
CA GLN A 263 -12.55 -24.79 2.72
C GLN A 263 -12.34 -25.67 1.48
N GLY A 264 -11.08 -26.05 1.26
CA GLY A 264 -10.72 -27.00 0.22
C GLY A 264 -11.20 -26.58 -1.17
N TYR A 265 -11.94 -27.46 -1.82
CA TYR A 265 -12.41 -27.24 -3.19
C TYR A 265 -13.45 -26.11 -3.30
N ASP A 266 -14.33 -25.96 -2.30
CA ASP A 266 -15.35 -24.89 -2.34
C ASP A 266 -14.71 -23.52 -2.19
N LEU A 267 -13.66 -23.39 -1.37
CA LEU A 267 -12.84 -22.17 -1.32
C LEU A 267 -12.19 -21.89 -2.68
N LYS A 268 -11.61 -22.90 -3.33
CA LYS A 268 -10.99 -22.77 -4.65
C LYS A 268 -11.98 -22.35 -5.76
N ARG A 269 -13.26 -22.67 -5.59
CA ARG A 269 -14.29 -22.26 -6.56
C ARG A 269 -14.56 -20.76 -6.54
N ILE A 270 -14.51 -20.13 -5.38
CA ILE A 270 -14.78 -18.69 -5.21
C ILE A 270 -13.52 -17.84 -5.16
N MET A 271 -12.36 -18.45 -4.98
CA MET A 271 -11.08 -17.72 -4.94
C MET A 271 -10.09 -18.34 -5.93
N ARG A 272 -9.74 -17.55 -6.95
CA ARG A 272 -8.72 -17.93 -7.94
C ARG A 272 -7.38 -17.36 -7.53
N THR A 273 -6.37 -18.19 -7.48
CA THR A 273 -4.98 -17.74 -7.36
C THR A 273 -4.37 -17.64 -8.75
N GLY A 274 -3.85 -16.49 -9.12
CA GLY A 274 -3.32 -16.30 -10.48
C GLY A 274 -2.60 -14.99 -10.69
N THR A 275 -2.09 -14.79 -11.91
CA THR A 275 -1.46 -13.55 -12.33
C THR A 275 -2.53 -12.46 -12.46
N VAL A 276 -2.27 -11.30 -11.85
CA VAL A 276 -3.05 -10.07 -12.03
C VAL A 276 -2.29 -9.15 -12.99
N ALA A 277 -2.97 -8.72 -14.05
CA ALA A 277 -2.45 -7.72 -14.97
C ALA A 277 -2.90 -6.33 -14.53
N THR A 278 -1.98 -5.39 -14.45
CA THR A 278 -2.28 -3.99 -14.15
C THR A 278 -1.97 -3.12 -15.35
N VAL A 279 -2.96 -2.33 -15.77
CA VAL A 279 -2.86 -1.46 -16.95
C VAL A 279 -3.03 0.01 -16.60
N ASP A 280 -2.49 0.90 -17.41
CA ASP A 280 -2.63 2.35 -17.29
C ASP A 280 -3.86 2.92 -18.03
N ASN A 281 -4.40 2.17 -18.97
CA ASN A 281 -5.48 2.62 -19.82
C ASN A 281 -6.84 2.13 -19.32
N ARG A 282 -7.61 3.02 -18.68
CA ARG A 282 -8.96 2.71 -18.20
C ARG A 282 -9.93 2.28 -19.29
N ASN A 283 -9.71 2.75 -20.53
CA ASN A 283 -10.56 2.47 -21.68
C ASN A 283 -9.95 1.39 -22.60
N TRP A 284 -9.19 0.46 -22.05
CA TRP A 284 -8.54 -0.60 -22.80
C TRP A 284 -9.52 -1.45 -23.62
N GLU A 285 -10.74 -1.59 -23.13
CA GLU A 285 -11.82 -2.35 -23.77
C GLU A 285 -12.33 -1.72 -25.08
N LEU A 286 -12.12 -0.41 -25.26
CA LEU A 286 -12.59 0.36 -26.41
C LEU A 286 -11.61 0.34 -27.61
N ARG A 287 -10.48 -0.31 -27.46
CA ARG A 287 -9.47 -0.45 -28.50
C ARG A 287 -9.55 -1.80 -29.20
N ASP A 288 -8.79 -1.97 -30.27
CA ASP A 288 -8.54 -3.30 -30.83
C ASP A 288 -7.95 -4.20 -29.76
N GLN A 289 -8.68 -5.27 -29.45
CA GLN A 289 -8.36 -6.18 -28.36
C GLN A 289 -7.42 -7.31 -28.74
N SER A 290 -7.08 -7.46 -30.01
CA SER A 290 -6.23 -8.57 -30.50
C SER A 290 -4.87 -8.62 -29.77
N GLY A 291 -4.17 -7.51 -29.68
CA GLY A 291 -2.91 -7.41 -28.97
C GLY A 291 -3.02 -7.59 -27.46
N PRO A 292 -3.87 -6.83 -26.74
CA PRO A 292 -4.11 -7.01 -25.31
C PRO A 292 -4.53 -8.42 -24.94
N VAL A 293 -5.48 -9.02 -25.66
CA VAL A 293 -5.95 -10.39 -25.40
C VAL A 293 -4.83 -11.40 -25.58
N GLN A 294 -3.99 -11.23 -26.61
CA GLN A 294 -2.83 -12.10 -26.82
C GLN A 294 -1.86 -12.04 -25.63
N ARG A 295 -1.48 -10.84 -25.17
CA ARG A 295 -0.59 -10.66 -24.02
C ARG A 295 -1.18 -11.21 -22.74
N LEU A 296 -2.44 -10.93 -22.44
CA LEU A 296 -3.16 -11.47 -21.30
C LEU A 296 -3.25 -13.00 -21.34
N SER A 297 -3.41 -13.58 -22.51
CA SER A 297 -3.41 -15.04 -22.71
C SER A 297 -2.02 -15.63 -22.47
N GLN A 298 -0.97 -15.03 -23.04
CA GLN A 298 0.41 -15.50 -22.87
C GLN A 298 0.88 -15.41 -21.43
N SER A 299 0.52 -14.34 -20.72
CA SER A 299 0.85 -14.15 -19.28
C SER A 299 0.03 -15.02 -18.33
N ARG A 300 -0.98 -15.73 -18.84
CA ARG A 300 -1.92 -16.51 -18.03
C ARG A 300 -2.68 -15.66 -17.01
N ALA A 301 -2.79 -14.36 -17.22
CA ALA A 301 -3.52 -13.48 -16.34
C ALA A 301 -4.97 -13.95 -16.12
N VAL A 302 -5.42 -13.91 -14.87
CA VAL A 302 -6.79 -14.31 -14.48
C VAL A 302 -7.66 -13.11 -14.12
N ALA A 303 -7.04 -11.96 -13.87
CA ALA A 303 -7.72 -10.70 -13.59
C ALA A 303 -6.92 -9.53 -14.15
N LEU A 304 -7.62 -8.40 -14.34
CA LEU A 304 -7.04 -7.14 -14.75
C LEU A 304 -7.57 -6.03 -13.85
N ASP A 305 -6.64 -5.21 -13.37
CA ASP A 305 -6.93 -4.00 -12.59
C ASP A 305 -6.07 -2.82 -13.05
N MET A 306 -5.99 -1.76 -12.24
CA MET A 306 -5.19 -0.58 -12.55
C MET A 306 -4.19 -0.19 -11.44
N GLU A 307 -4.05 -0.97 -10.37
CA GLU A 307 -3.26 -0.57 -9.20
C GLU A 307 -2.31 -1.65 -8.66
N SER A 308 -2.71 -2.90 -8.72
CA SER A 308 -2.07 -3.99 -7.94
C SER A 308 -0.59 -4.18 -8.25
N ALA A 309 -0.19 -4.19 -9.52
CA ALA A 309 1.21 -4.38 -9.88
C ALA A 309 2.08 -3.21 -9.45
N THR A 310 1.56 -1.98 -9.51
CA THR A 310 2.25 -0.77 -9.01
C THR A 310 2.46 -0.84 -7.51
N ILE A 311 1.43 -1.23 -6.75
CA ILE A 311 1.50 -1.39 -5.30
C ILE A 311 2.51 -2.48 -4.93
N ALA A 312 2.47 -3.61 -5.63
CA ALA A 312 3.40 -4.71 -5.41
C ALA A 312 4.85 -4.32 -5.76
N ALA A 313 5.05 -3.65 -6.89
CA ALA A 313 6.36 -3.18 -7.33
C ALA A 313 6.98 -2.17 -6.35
N ASN A 314 6.18 -1.24 -5.82
CA ASN A 314 6.64 -0.34 -4.76
C ASN A 314 6.89 -1.07 -3.44
N GLY A 315 6.09 -2.08 -3.09
CA GLY A 315 6.37 -2.94 -1.94
C GLY A 315 7.72 -3.65 -2.08
N TYR A 316 8.00 -4.17 -3.26
CA TYR A 316 9.28 -4.77 -3.58
C TYR A 316 10.44 -3.75 -3.48
N ARG A 317 10.30 -2.56 -4.09
CA ARG A 317 11.31 -1.50 -4.06
C ARG A 317 11.60 -1.00 -2.65
N PHE A 318 10.57 -0.76 -1.87
CA PHE A 318 10.69 -0.15 -0.53
C PHE A 318 10.75 -1.16 0.60
N ARG A 319 10.78 -2.45 0.30
CA ARG A 319 10.82 -3.52 1.29
C ARG A 319 9.65 -3.49 2.26
N VAL A 320 8.47 -3.14 1.79
CA VAL A 320 7.21 -3.24 2.53
C VAL A 320 6.48 -4.50 2.06
N PRO A 321 6.13 -5.43 2.96
CA PRO A 321 5.33 -6.60 2.60
C PRO A 321 4.02 -6.20 1.95
N TYR A 322 3.72 -6.83 0.83
CA TYR A 322 2.59 -6.48 -0.02
C TYR A 322 1.78 -7.70 -0.41
N GLY A 323 0.52 -7.48 -0.70
CA GLY A 323 -0.36 -8.47 -1.26
C GLY A 323 -1.58 -7.86 -1.91
N THR A 324 -2.29 -8.67 -2.68
CA THR A 324 -3.49 -8.25 -3.40
C THR A 324 -4.55 -9.33 -3.34
N LEU A 325 -5.72 -8.93 -2.89
CA LEU A 325 -6.95 -9.69 -3.04
C LEU A 325 -7.97 -8.80 -3.76
N LEU A 326 -8.44 -9.23 -4.92
CA LEU A 326 -9.42 -8.50 -5.70
C LEU A 326 -10.75 -9.25 -5.72
N CYS A 327 -11.84 -8.50 -5.94
CA CYS A 327 -13.16 -9.04 -6.18
C CYS A 327 -13.56 -8.78 -7.64
N VAL A 328 -14.03 -9.82 -8.33
CA VAL A 328 -14.47 -9.72 -9.73
C VAL A 328 -15.73 -8.89 -9.80
N SER A 329 -15.67 -7.73 -10.46
CA SER A 329 -16.78 -6.80 -10.62
C SER A 329 -17.47 -6.87 -11.98
N ASP A 330 -16.74 -7.34 -12.98
CA ASP A 330 -17.18 -7.42 -14.38
C ASP A 330 -16.31 -8.43 -15.14
N LYS A 331 -16.76 -8.84 -16.31
CA LYS A 331 -16.04 -9.76 -17.21
C LYS A 331 -16.17 -9.27 -18.65
N PRO A 332 -15.46 -8.20 -19.03
CA PRO A 332 -15.67 -7.54 -20.30
C PRO A 332 -15.37 -8.44 -21.51
N LEU A 333 -14.40 -9.35 -21.41
CA LEU A 333 -14.10 -10.31 -22.49
C LEU A 333 -15.18 -11.40 -22.66
N HIS A 334 -16.15 -11.48 -21.76
CA HIS A 334 -17.23 -12.47 -21.75
C HIS A 334 -18.62 -11.85 -21.78
N GLY A 335 -18.72 -10.57 -22.16
CA GLY A 335 -19.99 -9.86 -22.30
C GLY A 335 -20.69 -9.44 -21.00
N GLU A 336 -20.05 -9.65 -19.85
CA GLU A 336 -20.57 -9.21 -18.55
C GLU A 336 -19.97 -7.86 -18.19
N LEU A 337 -20.56 -6.79 -18.77
CA LEU A 337 -20.13 -5.41 -18.56
C LEU A 337 -20.75 -4.83 -17.30
N LYS A 338 -20.03 -3.85 -16.72
CA LYS A 338 -20.48 -3.09 -15.56
C LYS A 338 -21.53 -2.05 -16.02
N LEU A 339 -22.81 -2.39 -15.93
CA LEU A 339 -23.89 -1.48 -16.30
C LEU A 339 -24.41 -0.69 -15.09
N PRO A 340 -24.78 0.60 -15.27
CA PRO A 340 -25.42 1.39 -14.22
C PRO A 340 -26.72 0.71 -13.73
N GLY A 341 -26.89 0.58 -12.40
CA GLY A 341 -28.09 0.05 -11.77
C GLY A 341 -28.06 -1.45 -11.41
N MET A 342 -27.23 -2.26 -12.03
CA MET A 342 -27.07 -3.68 -11.63
C MET A 342 -26.17 -3.86 -10.41
N ALA A 343 -25.56 -2.78 -9.97
CA ALA A 343 -24.37 -2.82 -9.14
C ALA A 343 -24.62 -2.58 -7.64
N SER A 344 -25.72 -1.89 -7.25
CA SER A 344 -25.68 -1.25 -5.91
C SER A 344 -25.85 -2.24 -4.74
N ASP A 345 -26.71 -3.21 -4.80
CA ASP A 345 -26.92 -4.13 -3.67
C ASP A 345 -25.92 -5.28 -3.66
N PHE A 346 -25.56 -5.78 -4.85
CA PHE A 346 -24.48 -6.77 -4.99
C PHE A 346 -23.15 -6.19 -4.51
N TYR A 347 -22.80 -4.97 -4.95
CA TYR A 347 -21.56 -4.33 -4.53
C TYR A 347 -21.51 -4.08 -3.03
N LYS A 348 -22.61 -3.64 -2.41
CA LYS A 348 -22.62 -3.41 -0.96
C LYS A 348 -22.33 -4.69 -0.18
N ALA A 349 -23.01 -5.78 -0.50
CA ALA A 349 -22.80 -7.05 0.17
C ALA A 349 -21.38 -7.60 -0.05
N GLN A 350 -20.86 -7.53 -1.26
CA GLN A 350 -19.51 -8.02 -1.60
C GLN A 350 -18.42 -7.13 -1.01
N VAL A 351 -18.58 -5.82 -0.99
CA VAL A 351 -17.63 -4.89 -0.40
C VAL A 351 -17.47 -5.13 1.10
N ALA A 352 -18.57 -5.32 1.82
CA ALA A 352 -18.54 -5.61 3.25
C ALA A 352 -17.74 -6.91 3.54
N GLN A 353 -18.06 -7.98 2.83
CA GLN A 353 -17.35 -9.26 2.98
C GLN A 353 -15.87 -9.14 2.60
N HIS A 354 -15.59 -8.49 1.47
CA HIS A 354 -14.23 -8.33 0.96
C HIS A 354 -13.36 -7.47 1.90
N LEU A 355 -13.90 -6.37 2.44
CA LEU A 355 -13.22 -5.56 3.45
C LEU A 355 -12.93 -6.39 4.71
N MET A 356 -13.91 -7.16 5.19
CA MET A 356 -13.72 -8.01 6.35
C MET A 356 -12.60 -9.04 6.14
N ILE A 357 -12.45 -9.56 4.92
CA ILE A 357 -11.31 -10.42 4.58
C ILE A 357 -9.99 -9.65 4.67
N GLY A 358 -9.92 -8.45 4.12
CA GLY A 358 -8.73 -7.59 4.23
C GLY A 358 -8.36 -7.29 5.69
N ILE A 359 -9.33 -6.92 6.51
CA ILE A 359 -9.14 -6.68 7.95
C ILE A 359 -8.67 -7.97 8.64
N LYS A 360 -9.31 -9.10 8.37
CA LYS A 360 -8.92 -10.39 8.95
C LYS A 360 -7.50 -10.78 8.57
N ALA A 361 -7.08 -10.54 7.34
CA ALA A 361 -5.71 -10.78 6.90
C ALA A 361 -4.71 -9.91 7.68
N THR A 362 -5.02 -8.63 7.92
CA THR A 362 -4.16 -7.76 8.75
C THR A 362 -4.09 -8.24 10.20
N GLU A 363 -5.19 -8.75 10.76
CA GLU A 363 -5.19 -9.34 12.11
C GLU A 363 -4.32 -10.60 12.20
N LEU A 364 -4.39 -11.47 11.19
CA LEU A 364 -3.52 -12.66 11.10
C LEU A 364 -2.05 -12.26 11.01
N LEU A 365 -1.72 -11.29 10.20
CA LEU A 365 -0.36 -10.76 10.07
C LEU A 365 0.14 -10.11 11.36
N ARG A 366 -0.72 -9.38 12.08
CA ARG A 366 -0.40 -8.78 13.38
C ARG A 366 -0.06 -9.83 14.44
N ASN A 367 -0.77 -10.94 14.43
CA ASN A 367 -0.58 -12.03 15.38
C ASN A 367 0.58 -12.96 15.00
N MET A 368 1.15 -12.79 13.82
CA MET A 368 2.31 -13.54 13.38
C MET A 368 3.58 -12.95 14.01
N PRO A 369 4.50 -13.76 14.53
CA PRO A 369 5.79 -13.25 14.98
C PRO A 369 6.47 -12.42 13.88
N PHE A 370 6.97 -11.26 14.24
CA PHE A 370 7.52 -10.30 13.26
C PHE A 370 8.64 -10.89 12.41
N ASP A 371 9.46 -11.77 13.00
CA ASP A 371 10.52 -12.50 12.33
C ASP A 371 10.01 -13.53 11.31
N ARG A 372 8.72 -13.84 11.33
CA ARG A 372 8.07 -14.76 10.37
C ARG A 372 7.30 -14.02 9.27
N ILE A 373 7.07 -12.73 9.40
CA ILE A 373 6.54 -11.98 8.28
C ILE A 373 7.69 -11.81 7.28
N HIS A 374 8.24 -13.01 6.72
CA HIS A 374 8.87 -12.78 5.61
C HIS A 374 10.07 -13.45 5.11
N SER A 375 9.92 -13.67 3.88
CA SER A 375 10.96 -13.50 2.89
C SER A 375 11.91 -12.30 3.08
N ARG A 376 11.75 -11.46 4.08
CA ARG A 376 12.63 -10.34 4.42
C ARG A 376 14.01 -10.75 4.89
N LYS A 377 14.14 -11.96 5.43
CA LYS A 377 15.41 -12.52 5.85
C LYS A 377 16.23 -13.14 4.70
N LEU A 378 15.85 -12.87 3.46
CA LEU A 378 16.65 -13.28 2.31
C LEU A 378 18.05 -12.63 2.28
N ARG A 379 18.24 -11.55 3.05
CA ARG A 379 19.55 -10.90 3.21
C ARG A 379 19.77 -10.58 4.67
N SER A 380 20.78 -11.19 5.25
CA SER A 380 21.31 -10.74 6.55
C SER A 380 22.10 -9.44 6.37
N PHE A 381 22.42 -8.78 7.48
CA PHE A 381 23.26 -7.57 7.45
C PHE A 381 24.62 -7.84 6.80
N ASP A 382 25.13 -9.04 7.00
CA ASP A 382 26.45 -9.47 6.54
C ASP A 382 26.40 -10.15 5.16
N GLU A 383 25.22 -10.31 4.59
CA GLU A 383 25.02 -10.95 3.29
C GLU A 383 24.60 -9.93 2.24
N THR A 384 25.48 -9.68 1.29
CA THR A 384 25.12 -8.91 0.10
C THR A 384 24.60 -9.82 -0.99
N ALA A 385 23.64 -9.36 -1.77
CA ALA A 385 22.90 -10.22 -2.70
C ALA A 385 23.75 -10.88 -3.78
N PHE A 386 24.88 -10.27 -4.14
CA PHE A 386 25.70 -10.69 -5.28
C PHE A 386 27.17 -10.29 -5.08
N LEU A 387 27.78 -10.72 -4.00
CA LEU A 387 29.23 -10.71 -3.87
C LEU A 387 29.80 -12.07 -4.17
#